data_daa9f22a7be1300f750e014001308522
#
_entry.id   daa9f22a7be1300f750e014001308522
#
_cell.length_a   1.000
_cell.length_b   1.000
_cell.length_c   1.000
_cell.angle_alpha   90.00
_cell.angle_beta   90.00
_cell.angle_gamma   90.00
#
_symmetry.space_group_name_H-M   'P 1'
#
loop_
_entity.id
_entity.type
_entity.pdbx_description
1 polymer ?
#
loop_
_entity_poly.entity_id
_entity_poly.type
_entity_poly.pdbx_seq_one_letter_code
_entity_poly.pdbx_strand_id
1 'polypeptide(L)'
;LNPKDSLQKITKQVISYEKRVFYSETGFGDVTDYWVLDFSVPGQYDVIYNHILTHKYYINMNKTEEIGMDQAILSWFRTVYLPVIRVIDRHHVLKYFKGRTKSDMYVYIIKYWDEIKTKFGNDFTIDDAATAYTSKFGKSFWRRLLNRIKKILLKKKIEKEQL
;
A
#
# COMPACT_ATOMS: atom_id res chain seq x y z
N LEU A 1 -1.12 32.15 9.94
CA LEU A 1 -0.87 30.82 9.34
C LEU A 1 -2.23 30.12 9.21
N ASN A 2 -2.54 29.63 7.98
CA ASN A 2 -3.77 28.90 7.72
C ASN A 2 -3.73 27.60 8.56
N PRO A 3 -4.79 27.21 9.29
CA PRO A 3 -4.83 25.99 10.09
C PRO A 3 -4.51 24.73 9.30
N LYS A 4 -4.86 24.67 8.00
CA LYS A 4 -4.53 23.55 7.10
C LYS A 4 -3.03 23.44 6.86
N ASP A 5 -2.33 24.56 6.66
CA ASP A 5 -0.89 24.58 6.41
C ASP A 5 -0.11 24.16 7.66
N SER A 6 -0.60 24.58 8.83
CA SER A 6 -0.04 24.19 10.12
C SER A 6 -0.19 22.69 10.36
N LEU A 7 -1.35 22.10 10.07
CA LEU A 7 -1.59 20.66 10.21
C LEU A 7 -0.72 19.84 9.25
N GLN A 8 -0.60 20.27 8.00
CA GLN A 8 0.29 19.59 7.03
C GLN A 8 1.76 19.63 7.46
N LYS A 9 2.20 20.76 8.02
CA LYS A 9 3.58 20.89 8.52
C LYS A 9 3.81 19.93 9.69
N ILE A 10 2.89 19.88 10.66
CA ILE A 10 2.97 18.96 11.81
C ILE A 10 2.98 17.50 11.32
N THR A 11 2.09 17.12 10.42
CA THR A 11 2.03 15.77 9.86
C THR A 11 3.36 15.37 9.24
N LYS A 12 3.97 16.23 8.42
CA LYS A 12 5.29 15.96 7.82
C LYS A 12 6.40 15.82 8.86
N GLN A 13 6.36 16.62 9.93
CA GLN A 13 7.33 16.53 11.01
C GLN A 13 7.22 15.20 11.77
N VAL A 14 5.99 14.75 12.06
CA VAL A 14 5.73 13.46 12.70
C VAL A 14 6.27 12.32 11.84
N ILE A 15 5.91 12.27 10.55
CA ILE A 15 6.40 11.24 9.62
C ILE A 15 7.93 11.24 9.54
N SER A 16 8.55 12.41 9.46
CA SER A 16 10.02 12.54 9.43
C SER A 16 10.68 12.03 10.70
N TYR A 17 10.05 12.26 11.85
CA TYR A 17 10.52 11.74 13.14
C TYR A 17 10.40 10.20 13.17
N GLU A 18 9.23 9.64 12.85
CA GLU A 18 8.99 8.20 12.80
C GLU A 18 9.99 7.51 11.86
N LYS A 19 10.23 8.08 10.67
CA LYS A 19 11.23 7.61 9.72
C LYS A 19 12.60 7.49 10.35
N ARG A 20 13.09 8.55 11.00
CA ARG A 20 14.40 8.54 11.64
C ARG A 20 14.52 7.49 12.72
N VAL A 21 13.49 7.38 13.58
CA VAL A 21 13.46 6.36 14.64
C VAL A 21 13.51 4.97 14.04
N PHE A 22 12.63 4.66 13.07
CA PHE A 22 12.58 3.36 12.40
C PHE A 22 13.94 2.97 11.77
N TYR A 23 14.57 3.87 11.01
CA TYR A 23 15.84 3.60 10.37
C TYR A 23 16.99 3.44 11.38
N SER A 24 17.00 4.24 12.44
CA SER A 24 18.00 4.16 13.50
C SER A 24 17.89 2.87 14.31
N GLU A 25 16.69 2.42 14.61
CA GLU A 25 16.45 1.22 15.44
C GLU A 25 16.60 -0.08 14.66
N THR A 26 16.28 -0.07 13.35
CA THR A 26 16.26 -1.29 12.55
C THR A 26 17.48 -1.48 11.66
N GLY A 27 18.25 -0.43 11.37
CA GLY A 27 19.28 -0.49 10.34
C GLY A 27 18.73 -0.74 8.93
N PHE A 28 17.45 -0.51 8.70
CA PHE A 28 16.75 -0.86 7.45
C PHE A 28 17.48 -0.38 6.19
N GLY A 29 18.00 0.83 6.20
CA GLY A 29 18.73 1.39 5.05
C GLY A 29 19.96 0.57 4.67
N ASP A 30 20.76 0.20 5.66
CA ASP A 30 22.01 -0.54 5.44
C ASP A 30 21.74 -1.97 4.95
N VAL A 31 20.67 -2.59 5.48
CA VAL A 31 20.28 -3.97 5.13
C VAL A 31 19.63 -4.06 3.73
N THR A 32 19.01 -3.01 3.24
CA THR A 32 18.25 -2.99 1.99
C THR A 32 18.89 -2.19 0.86
N ASP A 33 20.21 -1.99 0.88
CA ASP A 33 20.93 -1.20 -0.10
C ASP A 33 20.36 0.22 -0.24
N TYR A 34 20.12 0.88 0.89
CA TYR A 34 19.54 2.23 1.01
C TYR A 34 18.17 2.42 0.35
N TRP A 35 17.39 1.35 0.25
CA TRP A 35 16.00 1.47 -0.20
C TRP A 35 15.20 2.41 0.73
N VAL A 36 14.41 3.27 0.14
CA VAL A 36 13.64 4.26 0.89
C VAL A 36 12.17 3.84 1.00
N LEU A 37 11.75 3.58 2.24
CA LEU A 37 10.33 3.57 2.60
C LEU A 37 9.86 5.00 2.81
N ASP A 38 8.79 5.39 2.13
CA ASP A 38 8.26 6.73 2.22
C ASP A 38 6.75 6.70 2.39
N PHE A 39 6.24 7.39 3.41
CA PHE A 39 4.83 7.42 3.76
C PHE A 39 4.26 8.83 3.71
N SER A 40 2.98 8.95 3.37
CA SER A 40 2.23 10.21 3.42
C SER A 40 1.33 10.32 4.65
N VAL A 41 1.29 9.28 5.48
CA VAL A 41 0.43 9.17 6.68
C VAL A 41 1.29 8.76 7.88
N PRO A 42 1.11 9.37 9.06
CA PRO A 42 1.78 8.96 10.29
C PRO A 42 1.41 7.55 10.74
N GLY A 43 2.26 6.93 11.56
CA GLY A 43 2.04 5.62 12.16
C GLY A 43 2.35 4.42 11.25
N GLN A 44 2.78 4.66 10.01
CA GLN A 44 3.00 3.56 9.07
C GLN A 44 4.34 2.84 9.27
N TYR A 45 5.33 3.49 9.84
CA TYR A 45 6.61 2.85 10.16
C TYR A 45 6.44 1.77 11.23
N ASP A 46 5.56 1.96 12.21
CA ASP A 46 5.22 0.94 13.21
C ASP A 46 4.51 -0.26 12.57
N VAL A 47 3.65 -0.03 11.59
CA VAL A 47 3.01 -1.10 10.82
C VAL A 47 4.04 -1.94 10.09
N ILE A 48 5.02 -1.32 9.42
CA ILE A 48 6.11 -2.04 8.75
C ILE A 48 6.95 -2.83 9.75
N TYR A 49 7.30 -2.23 10.88
CA TYR A 49 8.04 -2.92 11.93
C TYR A 49 7.32 -4.19 12.41
N ASN A 50 6.01 -4.09 12.64
CA ASN A 50 5.18 -5.24 13.02
C ASN A 50 5.10 -6.29 11.90
N HIS A 51 5.05 -5.91 10.64
CA HIS A 51 5.11 -6.86 9.51
C HIS A 51 6.44 -7.62 9.48
N ILE A 52 7.56 -6.94 9.74
CA ILE A 52 8.89 -7.57 9.82
C ILE A 52 8.96 -8.54 11.00
N LEU A 53 8.47 -8.14 12.18
CA LEU A 53 8.42 -9.01 13.37
C LEU A 53 7.57 -10.24 13.15
N THR A 54 6.39 -10.08 12.54
CA THR A 54 5.50 -11.19 12.19
C THR A 54 6.18 -12.13 11.19
N HIS A 55 6.85 -11.60 10.18
CA HIS A 55 7.62 -12.38 9.21
C HIS A 55 8.76 -13.16 9.89
N LYS A 56 9.52 -12.50 10.77
CA LYS A 56 10.57 -13.13 11.58
C LYS A 56 10.02 -14.29 12.40
N TYR A 57 8.89 -14.07 13.07
CA TYR A 57 8.23 -15.11 13.87
C TYR A 57 7.91 -16.35 13.03
N TYR A 58 7.26 -16.20 11.87
CA TYR A 58 6.92 -17.33 11.01
C TYR A 58 8.15 -18.06 10.44
N ILE A 59 9.22 -17.35 10.11
CA ILE A 59 10.46 -17.99 9.66
C ILE A 59 11.06 -18.84 10.80
N ASN A 60 11.05 -18.33 12.02
CA ASN A 60 11.66 -18.99 13.16
C ASN A 60 10.86 -20.18 13.68
N MET A 61 9.53 -20.23 13.44
CA MET A 61 8.68 -21.34 13.90
C MET A 61 9.17 -22.74 13.49
N ASN A 62 9.86 -22.84 12.35
CA ASN A 62 10.29 -24.12 11.77
C ASN A 62 11.81 -24.26 11.70
N LYS A 63 12.56 -23.42 12.44
CA LYS A 63 14.03 -23.44 12.44
C LYS A 63 14.58 -23.83 13.81
N THR A 64 15.72 -24.53 13.78
CA THR A 64 16.52 -24.84 14.98
C THR A 64 17.31 -23.63 15.49
N GLU A 65 17.70 -22.71 14.60
CA GLU A 65 18.38 -21.46 14.94
C GLU A 65 17.54 -20.28 14.49
N GLU A 66 17.34 -19.31 15.41
CA GLU A 66 16.61 -18.09 15.11
C GLU A 66 17.40 -17.16 14.21
N ILE A 67 16.72 -16.59 13.20
CA ILE A 67 17.33 -15.52 12.40
C ILE A 67 17.36 -14.19 13.16
N GLY A 68 18.42 -13.40 12.92
CA GLY A 68 18.55 -12.06 13.43
C GLY A 68 17.57 -11.06 12.76
N MET A 69 17.54 -9.82 13.27
CA MET A 69 16.68 -8.78 12.74
C MET A 69 17.06 -8.42 11.30
N ASP A 70 18.35 -8.29 11.00
CA ASP A 70 18.84 -7.93 9.64
C ASP A 70 18.42 -8.96 8.60
N GLN A 71 18.52 -10.26 8.93
CA GLN A 71 18.07 -11.34 8.06
C GLN A 71 16.56 -11.32 7.88
N ALA A 72 15.80 -10.99 8.94
CA ALA A 72 14.35 -10.87 8.87
C ALA A 72 13.91 -9.69 7.99
N ILE A 73 14.57 -8.54 8.13
CA ILE A 73 14.33 -7.35 7.31
C ILE A 73 14.60 -7.67 5.84
N LEU A 74 15.77 -8.22 5.53
CA LEU A 74 16.16 -8.54 4.16
C LEU A 74 15.22 -9.57 3.52
N SER A 75 14.85 -10.59 4.27
CA SER A 75 13.90 -11.61 3.83
C SER A 75 12.52 -11.01 3.58
N TRP A 76 11.96 -10.26 4.54
CA TRP A 76 10.68 -9.59 4.38
C TRP A 76 10.69 -8.63 3.19
N PHE A 77 11.72 -7.81 3.07
CA PHE A 77 11.85 -6.86 1.99
C PHE A 77 11.81 -7.54 0.62
N ARG A 78 12.58 -8.61 0.43
CA ARG A 78 12.70 -9.31 -0.86
C ARG A 78 11.51 -10.20 -1.18
N THR A 79 10.93 -10.87 -0.19
CA THR A 79 9.91 -11.90 -0.41
C THR A 79 8.48 -11.43 -0.16
N VAL A 80 8.29 -10.34 0.56
CA VAL A 80 6.98 -9.76 0.88
C VAL A 80 6.80 -8.38 0.27
N TYR A 81 7.65 -7.43 0.64
CA TYR A 81 7.48 -6.03 0.25
C TYR A 81 7.64 -5.80 -1.26
N LEU A 82 8.78 -6.17 -1.83
CA LEU A 82 9.05 -5.95 -3.27
C LEU A 82 8.05 -6.64 -4.20
N PRO A 83 7.60 -7.88 -3.97
CA PRO A 83 6.55 -8.48 -4.79
C PRO A 83 5.26 -7.65 -4.82
N VAL A 84 4.83 -7.13 -3.68
CA VAL A 84 3.63 -6.26 -3.60
C VAL A 84 3.85 -4.93 -4.32
N ILE A 85 5.04 -4.32 -4.18
CA ILE A 85 5.38 -3.09 -4.93
C ILE A 85 5.31 -3.32 -6.44
N ARG A 86 5.78 -4.48 -6.93
CA ARG A 86 5.67 -4.85 -8.36
C ARG A 86 4.22 -4.97 -8.82
N VAL A 87 3.33 -5.49 -7.99
CA VAL A 87 1.88 -5.54 -8.27
C VAL A 87 1.30 -4.13 -8.33
N ILE A 88 1.64 -3.25 -7.37
CA ILE A 88 1.22 -1.85 -7.35
C ILE A 88 1.66 -1.12 -8.63
N ASP A 89 2.88 -1.35 -9.09
CA ASP A 89 3.41 -0.75 -10.32
C ASP A 89 2.71 -1.32 -11.56
N ARG A 90 2.56 -2.62 -11.67
CA ARG A 90 1.90 -3.32 -12.79
C ARG A 90 0.48 -2.83 -13.01
N HIS A 91 -0.30 -2.68 -11.94
CA HIS A 91 -1.67 -2.19 -11.99
C HIS A 91 -1.79 -0.66 -11.99
N HIS A 92 -0.65 0.06 -12.00
CA HIS A 92 -0.62 1.53 -11.95
C HIS A 92 -1.48 2.13 -10.83
N VAL A 93 -1.48 1.50 -9.66
CA VAL A 93 -2.38 1.82 -8.54
C VAL A 93 -2.31 3.29 -8.15
N LEU A 94 -1.11 3.88 -8.09
CA LEU A 94 -0.93 5.30 -7.69
C LEU A 94 -1.67 6.31 -8.57
N LYS A 95 -2.02 5.97 -9.81
CA LYS A 95 -2.83 6.85 -10.67
C LYS A 95 -4.20 7.15 -10.10
N TYR A 96 -4.70 6.27 -9.22
CA TYR A 96 -6.03 6.37 -8.60
C TYR A 96 -5.99 6.98 -7.21
N PHE A 97 -4.80 7.12 -6.60
CA PHE A 97 -4.60 7.58 -5.22
C PHE A 97 -3.63 8.75 -5.15
N LYS A 98 -4.09 9.93 -5.56
CA LYS A 98 -3.27 11.15 -5.53
C LYS A 98 -2.76 11.47 -4.13
N GLY A 99 -1.48 11.80 -4.02
CA GLY A 99 -0.84 12.15 -2.75
C GLY A 99 -0.48 10.97 -1.86
N ARG A 100 -0.64 9.73 -2.35
CA ARG A 100 -0.17 8.51 -1.68
C ARG A 100 1.15 8.04 -2.27
N THR A 101 1.94 7.36 -1.44
CA THR A 101 3.20 6.71 -1.84
C THR A 101 2.98 5.24 -2.16
N LYS A 102 3.97 4.58 -2.75
CA LYS A 102 3.95 3.12 -2.94
C LYS A 102 3.89 2.38 -1.61
N SER A 103 4.60 2.89 -0.59
CA SER A 103 4.61 2.29 0.74
C SER A 103 3.25 2.43 1.44
N ASP A 104 2.54 3.55 1.26
CA ASP A 104 1.14 3.68 1.73
C ASP A 104 0.26 2.60 1.09
N MET A 105 0.38 2.43 -0.23
CA MET A 105 -0.44 1.46 -0.97
C MET A 105 -0.11 0.03 -0.60
N TYR A 106 1.16 -0.28 -0.30
CA TYR A 106 1.56 -1.57 0.25
C TYR A 106 0.76 -1.89 1.52
N VAL A 107 0.75 -0.98 2.50
CA VAL A 107 0.04 -1.20 3.78
C VAL A 107 -1.46 -1.40 3.56
N TYR A 108 -2.08 -0.55 2.73
CA TYR A 108 -3.53 -0.63 2.50
C TYR A 108 -3.95 -1.89 1.75
N ILE A 109 -3.18 -2.31 0.74
CA ILE A 109 -3.48 -3.50 -0.06
C ILE A 109 -3.25 -4.77 0.76
N ILE A 110 -2.17 -4.86 1.54
CA ILE A 110 -1.93 -6.01 2.43
C ILE A 110 -3.06 -6.16 3.45
N LYS A 111 -3.45 -5.07 4.11
CA LYS A 111 -4.58 -5.09 5.05
C LYS A 111 -5.87 -5.55 4.38
N TYR A 112 -6.17 -5.04 3.20
CA TYR A 112 -7.37 -5.40 2.45
C TYR A 112 -7.33 -6.86 1.97
N TRP A 113 -6.16 -7.35 1.58
CA TRP A 113 -5.96 -8.76 1.22
C TRP A 113 -6.24 -9.70 2.40
N ASP A 114 -5.76 -9.36 3.59
CA ASP A 114 -6.05 -10.14 4.80
C ASP A 114 -7.54 -10.11 5.17
N GLU A 115 -8.22 -8.99 4.99
CA GLU A 115 -9.68 -8.89 5.16
C GLU A 115 -10.45 -9.78 4.18
N ILE A 116 -10.03 -9.81 2.91
CA ILE A 116 -10.65 -10.67 1.88
C ILE A 116 -10.43 -12.14 2.22
N LYS A 117 -9.19 -12.53 2.52
CA LYS A 117 -8.87 -13.92 2.89
C LYS A 117 -9.66 -14.40 4.10
N THR A 118 -9.81 -13.56 5.11
CA THR A 118 -10.59 -13.87 6.31
C THR A 118 -12.07 -14.10 6.00
N LYS A 119 -12.63 -13.35 5.05
CA LYS A 119 -14.06 -13.44 4.71
C LYS A 119 -14.40 -14.52 3.69
N PHE A 120 -13.52 -14.75 2.73
CA PHE A 120 -13.82 -15.52 1.52
C PHE A 120 -12.87 -16.70 1.27
N GLY A 121 -11.86 -16.90 2.13
CA GLY A 121 -10.87 -17.97 2.01
C GLY A 121 -9.56 -17.51 1.36
N ASN A 122 -8.61 -18.46 1.29
CA ASN A 122 -7.21 -18.17 0.93
C ASN A 122 -6.92 -18.14 -0.57
N ASP A 123 -7.91 -18.35 -1.43
CA ASP A 123 -7.71 -18.46 -2.89
C ASP A 123 -7.44 -17.12 -3.58
N PHE A 124 -7.59 -16.01 -2.85
CA PHE A 124 -7.36 -14.67 -3.38
C PHE A 124 -5.87 -14.29 -3.40
N THR A 125 -5.40 -13.90 -4.57
CA THR A 125 -4.03 -13.42 -4.77
C THR A 125 -3.87 -11.95 -4.36
N ILE A 126 -2.63 -11.49 -4.23
CA ILE A 126 -2.34 -10.08 -4.00
C ILE A 126 -2.72 -9.20 -5.22
N ASP A 127 -2.67 -9.74 -6.43
CA ASP A 127 -3.14 -9.08 -7.66
C ASP A 127 -4.66 -8.84 -7.61
N ASP A 128 -5.43 -9.82 -7.13
CA ASP A 128 -6.88 -9.69 -6.93
C ASP A 128 -7.19 -8.60 -5.89
N ALA A 129 -6.45 -8.59 -4.78
CA ALA A 129 -6.61 -7.59 -3.74
C ALA A 129 -6.29 -6.18 -4.24
N ALA A 130 -5.20 -6.01 -5.00
CA ALA A 130 -4.83 -4.71 -5.57
C ALA A 130 -5.88 -4.19 -6.56
N THR A 131 -6.40 -5.07 -7.40
CA THR A 131 -7.46 -4.74 -8.37
C THR A 131 -8.76 -4.37 -7.65
N ALA A 132 -9.20 -5.19 -6.69
CA ALA A 132 -10.41 -4.95 -5.93
C ALA A 132 -10.31 -3.68 -5.07
N TYR A 133 -9.17 -3.46 -4.42
CA TYR A 133 -8.90 -2.25 -3.63
C TYR A 133 -8.98 -0.99 -4.51
N THR A 134 -8.32 -1.01 -5.67
CA THR A 134 -8.31 0.10 -6.61
C THR A 134 -9.71 0.38 -7.16
N SER A 135 -10.48 -0.65 -7.46
CA SER A 135 -11.86 -0.52 -7.93
C SER A 135 -12.78 0.08 -6.87
N LYS A 136 -12.61 -0.34 -5.62
CA LYS A 136 -13.48 0.09 -4.51
C LYS A 136 -13.16 1.50 -4.01
N PHE A 137 -11.88 1.85 -3.90
CA PHE A 137 -11.42 3.06 -3.21
C PHE A 137 -10.79 4.12 -4.13
N GLY A 138 -10.44 3.77 -5.37
CA GLY A 138 -9.79 4.67 -6.32
C GLY A 138 -10.72 5.74 -6.86
N LYS A 139 -10.63 6.97 -6.37
CA LYS A 139 -11.51 8.11 -6.76
C LYS A 139 -11.56 8.37 -8.27
N SER A 140 -10.50 8.09 -9.01
CA SER A 140 -10.45 8.30 -10.47
C SER A 140 -11.18 7.21 -11.26
N PHE A 141 -11.30 5.99 -10.71
CA PHE A 141 -12.00 4.87 -11.35
C PHE A 141 -13.50 5.15 -11.47
N TRP A 142 -14.15 5.50 -10.35
CA TRP A 142 -15.58 5.82 -10.35
C TRP A 142 -15.94 7.01 -11.24
N ARG A 143 -15.10 8.05 -11.30
CA ARG A 143 -15.32 9.19 -12.18
C ARG A 143 -15.20 8.81 -13.66
N ARG A 144 -14.26 7.93 -14.02
CA ARG A 144 -14.12 7.41 -15.41
C ARG A 144 -15.26 6.47 -15.77
N LEU A 145 -15.69 5.62 -14.84
CA LEU A 145 -16.85 4.72 -15.04
C LEU A 145 -18.13 5.51 -15.21
N LEU A 146 -18.41 6.48 -14.35
CA LEU A 146 -19.56 7.37 -14.46
C LEU A 146 -19.55 8.18 -15.77
N ASN A 147 -18.40 8.65 -16.20
CA ASN A 147 -18.27 9.37 -17.48
C ASN A 147 -18.51 8.46 -18.69
N ARG A 148 -18.06 7.18 -18.63
CA ARG A 148 -18.40 6.18 -19.66
C ARG A 148 -19.89 5.89 -19.71
N ILE A 149 -20.52 5.66 -18.57
CA ILE A 149 -21.98 5.41 -18.46
C ILE A 149 -22.75 6.62 -19.00
N LYS A 150 -22.37 7.85 -18.62
CA LYS A 150 -23.00 9.08 -19.15
C LYS A 150 -22.88 9.17 -20.68
N LYS A 151 -21.72 8.86 -21.26
CA LYS A 151 -21.54 8.87 -22.73
C LYS A 151 -22.42 7.83 -23.43
N ILE A 152 -22.55 6.63 -22.86
CA ILE A 152 -23.40 5.58 -23.42
C ILE A 152 -24.89 5.98 -23.36
N LEU A 153 -25.32 6.53 -22.22
CA LEU A 153 -26.71 6.99 -22.04
C LEU A 153 -27.05 8.16 -22.96
N LEU A 154 -26.14 9.12 -23.13
CA LEU A 154 -26.29 10.24 -24.09
C LEU A 154 -26.41 9.72 -25.53
N LYS A 155 -25.58 8.77 -25.94
CA LYS A 155 -25.63 8.18 -27.28
C LYS A 155 -26.98 7.50 -27.55
N LYS A 156 -27.47 6.69 -26.59
CA LYS A 156 -28.79 6.04 -26.69
C LYS A 156 -29.97 7.03 -26.71
N LYS A 157 -29.83 8.20 -26.06
CA LYS A 157 -30.87 9.24 -26.07
C LYS A 157 -30.92 9.92 -27.44
N ILE A 158 -29.77 10.24 -28.04
CA ILE A 158 -29.69 10.86 -29.38
C ILE A 158 -30.25 9.90 -30.46
N GLU A 159 -29.91 8.60 -30.37
CA GLU A 159 -30.43 7.59 -31.30
C GLU A 159 -31.97 7.42 -31.21
N LYS A 160 -32.58 7.68 -30.04
CA LYS A 160 -34.04 7.66 -29.87
C LYS A 160 -34.76 8.92 -30.34
N GLU A 161 -34.07 10.05 -30.39
CA GLU A 161 -34.66 11.33 -30.86
C GLU A 161 -34.54 11.51 -32.39
N GLN A 162 -33.84 10.59 -33.08
CA GLN A 162 -33.68 10.58 -34.55
C GLN A 162 -34.56 9.53 -35.26
N LEU A 163 -35.43 8.81 -34.52
CA LEU A 163 -36.44 7.86 -35.02
C LEU A 163 -37.83 8.45 -34.86
#